data_bf193cb94476ab9a793220a15e8663fd
#
_entry.id   bf193cb94476ab9a793220a15e8663fd
#
_cell.length_a   1.000
_cell.length_b   1.000
_cell.length_c   1.000
_cell.angle_alpha   90.00
_cell.angle_beta   90.00
_cell.angle_gamma   90.00
#
_symmetry.space_group_name_H-M   'P 1'
#
loop_
_entity.id
_entity.type
_entity.pdbx_description
1 polymer ?
#
loop_
_entity_poly.entity_id
_entity_poly.type
_entity_poly.pdbx_seq_one_letter_code
_entity_poly.pdbx_strand_id
1 'polypeptide(L)'
;MTHSRRSVLRRGAGIALAGTAASLAGCSDTASGGSEEFDSGYAAFFTLHDWANQVAGDHATFEDPVDVGQLGHGWTPDGTLAADVASTDAFVYLDNPEFSWAQDLAATLEADYDTVAVIDGLAGLEGDLLEWDHSHAEAGHESEETQSHDDEHEDTSHEHGGDEHSHDEHGGDEHEGSRHDPHVWVDPVFAADIVETIAAGLSEADPDNAEAYADNAAAYGEELAAVDDAFQSIADTAARDVAVMAGHNSFQYLEARYGFRFHSPVGVSPQNEPTQTEIADTIDLVDSEGIDTVLYDRFQSSRLAESIVENSDATAAVPVTPAGGTTREWNDAGYGYLEQMTEVNIPAFKRAFDAQ
;
A
#
# COMPACT_ATOMS: atom_id res chain seq x y z
N MET A 1 -32.21 36.96 3.96
CA MET A 1 -32.74 36.96 5.34
C MET A 1 -31.74 36.13 6.12
N THR A 2 -30.61 36.65 6.48
CA THR A 2 -30.20 37.33 7.73
C THR A 2 -30.72 36.66 9.01
N HIS A 3 -29.80 36.13 9.77
CA HIS A 3 -29.62 36.17 11.22
C HIS A 3 -28.69 35.04 11.68
N SER A 4 -27.70 35.20 12.45
CA SER A 4 -27.06 36.20 13.31
C SER A 4 -26.35 35.48 14.44
N ARG A 5 -25.11 35.83 14.61
CA ARG A 5 -24.16 35.46 15.68
C ARG A 5 -24.72 35.79 17.06
N ARG A 6 -24.34 35.05 18.09
CA ARG A 6 -24.22 35.57 19.45
C ARG A 6 -23.15 34.85 20.27
N SER A 7 -22.05 35.52 20.44
CA SER A 7 -21.08 35.40 21.52
C SER A 7 -21.68 35.79 22.85
N VAL A 8 -21.38 35.10 23.95
CA VAL A 8 -21.57 35.60 25.30
C VAL A 8 -20.32 35.37 26.12
N LEU A 9 -19.57 36.44 26.27
CA LEU A 9 -18.58 36.63 27.34
C LEU A 9 -19.28 36.73 28.70
N ARG A 10 -18.80 36.04 29.72
CA ARG A 10 -19.01 36.44 31.12
C ARG A 10 -17.67 36.44 31.87
N ARG A 11 -17.23 37.67 32.17
CA ARG A 11 -16.22 37.97 33.17
C ARG A 11 -16.88 37.92 34.54
N GLY A 12 -16.19 37.37 35.54
CA GLY A 12 -16.47 37.49 36.93
C GLY A 12 -15.18 37.59 37.72
N ALA A 13 -14.87 38.80 38.17
CA ALA A 13 -13.75 39.08 39.08
C ALA A 13 -14.24 38.90 40.54
N GLY A 14 -13.40 38.38 41.41
CA GLY A 14 -13.61 38.33 42.86
C GLY A 14 -12.25 38.25 43.59
N ILE A 15 -12.02 39.26 44.41
CA ILE A 15 -10.80 39.66 45.10
C ILE A 15 -10.68 39.04 46.49
N ALA A 16 -9.43 38.59 46.87
CA ALA A 16 -8.66 38.72 48.12
C ALA A 16 -9.12 38.02 49.42
N LEU A 17 -8.19 37.40 50.10
CA LEU A 17 -7.41 37.96 51.23
C LEU A 17 -6.52 36.87 51.88
N ALA A 18 -5.36 37.34 52.20
CA ALA A 18 -4.22 36.82 52.90
C ALA A 18 -4.43 35.89 54.14
N GLY A 19 -3.50 34.94 54.28
CA GLY A 19 -3.26 34.19 55.50
C GLY A 19 -1.90 33.49 55.40
N THR A 20 -0.88 34.11 55.98
CA THR A 20 0.47 33.55 56.16
C THR A 20 0.45 32.46 57.23
N ALA A 21 0.84 31.22 56.87
CA ALA A 21 1.36 30.26 57.80
C ALA A 21 2.55 29.53 57.12
N ALA A 22 3.76 29.86 57.56
CA ALA A 22 4.97 29.10 57.26
C ALA A 22 4.95 27.79 57.99
N SER A 23 4.99 26.68 57.23
CA SER A 23 5.40 25.38 57.73
C SER A 23 6.41 24.79 56.77
N LEU A 24 7.64 24.71 57.23
CA LEU A 24 8.71 23.94 56.63
C LEU A 24 8.30 22.47 56.69
N ALA A 25 8.02 21.92 55.52
CA ALA A 25 7.92 20.46 55.31
C ALA A 25 8.79 20.12 54.11
N GLY A 26 9.62 19.12 54.27
CA GLY A 26 10.69 18.72 53.41
C GLY A 26 10.35 18.47 51.96
N CYS A 27 11.26 18.82 51.10
CA CYS A 27 11.35 18.31 49.74
C CYS A 27 11.52 16.78 49.80
N SER A 28 10.45 16.06 49.63
CA SER A 28 10.49 14.78 48.99
C SER A 28 10.33 15.07 47.51
N ASP A 29 11.42 15.14 46.76
CA ASP A 29 11.41 14.89 45.34
C ASP A 29 10.88 13.48 45.15
N THR A 30 9.58 13.35 45.05
CA THR A 30 9.03 12.30 44.22
C THR A 30 9.36 12.75 42.80
N ALA A 31 10.47 12.23 42.27
CA ALA A 31 10.62 12.09 40.85
C ALA A 31 9.36 11.31 40.40
N SER A 32 8.33 12.04 39.97
CA SER A 32 7.39 11.54 39.02
C SER A 32 8.26 11.23 37.79
N GLY A 33 8.65 9.99 37.60
CA GLY A 33 8.96 9.49 36.30
C GLY A 33 7.67 9.73 35.52
N GLY A 34 7.59 10.80 34.78
CA GLY A 34 6.60 10.93 33.74
C GLY A 34 6.89 9.77 32.80
N SER A 35 6.01 8.79 32.70
CA SER A 35 5.89 8.06 31.46
C SER A 35 5.71 9.14 30.39
N GLU A 36 6.60 9.25 29.44
CA GLU A 36 6.36 10.07 28.26
C GLU A 36 5.03 9.57 27.73
N GLU A 37 4.10 10.50 27.49
CA GLU A 37 2.77 10.21 27.02
C GLU A 37 2.91 9.66 25.60
N PHE A 38 2.31 8.52 25.29
CA PHE A 38 2.30 7.97 23.93
C PHE A 38 1.40 8.86 23.08
N ASP A 39 1.97 9.63 22.13
CA ASP A 39 1.20 10.63 21.41
C ASP A 39 1.57 10.76 19.91
N SER A 40 2.61 10.09 19.44
CA SER A 40 3.14 10.29 18.09
C SER A 40 3.73 9.03 17.47
N GLY A 41 3.69 8.94 16.14
CA GLY A 41 4.30 7.85 15.38
C GLY A 41 4.49 8.19 13.92
N TYR A 42 5.10 7.27 13.21
CA TYR A 42 5.19 7.26 11.76
C TYR A 42 4.58 6.00 11.18
N ALA A 43 3.99 6.12 10.00
CA ALA A 43 3.57 4.97 9.22
C ALA A 43 4.18 5.04 7.82
N ALA A 44 4.66 3.92 7.30
CA ALA A 44 5.58 3.87 6.17
C ALA A 44 5.02 4.46 4.86
N PHE A 45 3.71 4.51 4.68
CA PHE A 45 3.08 5.12 3.52
C PHE A 45 1.59 5.40 3.78
N PHE A 46 0.95 6.09 2.86
CA PHE A 46 -0.40 6.65 2.96
C PHE A 46 -1.44 5.72 3.60
N THR A 47 -1.56 4.48 3.13
CA THR A 47 -2.60 3.55 3.64
C THR A 47 -2.39 3.22 5.11
N LEU A 48 -1.15 2.91 5.49
CA LEU A 48 -0.83 2.64 6.90
C LEU A 48 -0.96 3.89 7.77
N HIS A 49 -0.62 5.07 7.22
CA HIS A 49 -0.83 6.35 7.88
C HIS A 49 -2.32 6.62 8.14
N ASP A 50 -3.18 6.41 7.15
CA ASP A 50 -4.62 6.55 7.31
C ASP A 50 -5.12 5.59 8.40
N TRP A 51 -4.80 4.30 8.30
CA TRP A 51 -5.23 3.29 9.26
C TRP A 51 -4.71 3.50 10.67
N ALA A 52 -3.42 3.85 10.82
CA ALA A 52 -2.85 4.14 12.13
C ALA A 52 -3.55 5.32 12.81
N ASN A 53 -3.89 6.38 12.06
CA ASN A 53 -4.66 7.50 12.59
C ASN A 53 -6.13 7.15 12.87
N GLN A 54 -6.78 6.29 12.06
CA GLN A 54 -8.12 5.80 12.35
C GLN A 54 -8.17 4.99 13.66
N VAL A 55 -7.17 4.12 13.84
CA VAL A 55 -7.06 3.30 15.08
C VAL A 55 -6.69 4.17 16.28
N ALA A 56 -5.70 5.05 16.14
CA ALA A 56 -5.24 5.90 17.23
C ALA A 56 -6.29 6.93 17.68
N GLY A 57 -7.12 7.43 16.77
CA GLY A 57 -8.13 8.45 17.06
C GLY A 57 -7.51 9.72 17.63
N ASP A 58 -7.98 10.18 18.78
CA ASP A 58 -7.49 11.38 19.46
C ASP A 58 -6.27 11.11 20.38
N HIS A 59 -5.81 9.85 20.49
CA HIS A 59 -4.78 9.46 21.46
C HIS A 59 -3.36 9.60 20.93
N ALA A 60 -3.14 9.40 19.64
CA ALA A 60 -1.84 9.62 18.99
C ALA A 60 -2.03 10.11 17.55
N THR A 61 -0.96 10.71 16.99
CA THR A 61 -0.95 11.18 15.60
C THR A 61 0.22 10.54 14.86
N PHE A 62 -0.08 9.92 13.72
CA PHE A 62 0.91 9.32 12.84
C PHE A 62 1.21 10.23 11.66
N GLU A 63 2.47 10.33 11.28
CA GLU A 63 2.93 11.05 10.09
C GLU A 63 3.26 10.07 8.95
N ASP A 64 3.01 10.50 7.71
CA ASP A 64 3.44 9.82 6.49
C ASP A 64 4.71 10.48 5.98
N PRO A 65 5.85 9.75 5.88
CA PRO A 65 7.08 10.33 5.35
C PRO A 65 7.07 10.51 3.83
N VAL A 66 6.12 9.86 3.14
CA VAL A 66 6.02 9.89 1.67
C VAL A 66 5.22 11.11 1.22
N ASP A 67 5.82 11.91 0.34
CA ASP A 67 5.19 13.13 -0.16
C ASP A 67 3.88 12.85 -0.93
N VAL A 68 2.91 13.76 -0.77
CA VAL A 68 1.67 13.75 -1.55
C VAL A 68 1.96 13.68 -3.06
N GLY A 69 1.39 12.69 -3.72
CA GLY A 69 1.58 12.40 -5.14
C GLY A 69 2.62 11.33 -5.42
N GLN A 70 3.21 10.73 -4.41
CA GLN A 70 4.13 9.60 -4.50
C GLN A 70 3.50 8.33 -3.92
N LEU A 71 4.07 7.19 -4.28
CA LEU A 71 3.74 5.88 -3.72
C LEU A 71 4.87 5.43 -2.79
N GLY A 72 4.56 4.63 -1.78
CA GLY A 72 5.54 4.18 -0.79
C GLY A 72 6.56 3.17 -1.33
N HIS A 73 6.16 2.29 -2.26
CA HIS A 73 7.09 1.33 -2.86
C HIS A 73 8.06 2.04 -3.82
N GLY A 74 9.34 1.67 -3.73
CA GLY A 74 10.38 2.32 -4.53
C GLY A 74 10.74 3.75 -4.08
N TRP A 75 10.12 4.25 -3.01
CA TRP A 75 10.50 5.52 -2.39
C TRP A 75 11.83 5.39 -1.65
N THR A 76 12.56 6.50 -1.53
CA THR A 76 13.85 6.52 -0.84
C THR A 76 13.81 7.62 0.24
N PRO A 77 14.02 7.25 1.51
CA PRO A 77 14.01 8.22 2.60
C PRO A 77 15.19 9.19 2.51
N ASP A 78 15.01 10.36 3.09
CA ASP A 78 16.14 11.25 3.34
C ASP A 78 16.95 10.78 4.56
N GLY A 79 18.14 11.38 4.75
CA GLY A 79 19.07 10.94 5.79
C GLY A 79 18.64 11.31 7.22
N THR A 80 17.52 12.00 7.43
CA THR A 80 17.03 12.43 8.77
C THR A 80 15.90 11.54 9.27
N LEU A 81 15.20 10.83 8.40
CA LEU A 81 13.99 10.07 8.74
C LEU A 81 14.19 9.12 9.94
N ALA A 82 15.31 8.39 9.97
CA ALA A 82 15.56 7.46 11.08
C ALA A 82 15.65 8.17 12.46
N ALA A 83 16.20 9.38 12.49
CA ALA A 83 16.26 10.17 13.72
C ALA A 83 14.89 10.80 14.07
N ASP A 84 14.12 11.17 13.07
CA ASP A 84 12.79 11.74 13.24
C ASP A 84 11.85 10.66 13.81
N VAL A 85 11.82 9.45 13.22
CA VAL A 85 11.04 8.30 13.71
C VAL A 85 11.50 7.85 15.09
N ALA A 86 12.82 7.80 15.35
CA ALA A 86 13.37 7.44 16.67
C ALA A 86 13.01 8.44 17.78
N SER A 87 12.44 9.60 17.44
CA SER A 87 11.95 10.59 18.40
C SER A 87 10.45 10.49 18.68
N THR A 88 9.77 9.51 18.10
CA THR A 88 8.35 9.20 18.32
C THR A 88 8.16 7.88 19.04
N ASP A 89 6.92 7.49 19.30
CA ASP A 89 6.58 6.34 20.13
C ASP A 89 6.33 5.07 19.33
N ALA A 90 5.99 5.18 18.03
CA ALA A 90 5.68 4.02 17.19
C ALA A 90 6.08 4.21 15.72
N PHE A 91 6.37 3.08 15.07
CA PHE A 91 6.55 2.97 13.63
C PHE A 91 5.74 1.79 13.09
N VAL A 92 4.83 2.07 12.13
CA VAL A 92 3.98 1.08 11.46
C VAL A 92 4.50 0.86 10.05
N TYR A 93 4.76 -0.40 9.67
CA TYR A 93 5.27 -0.76 8.35
C TYR A 93 4.69 -2.10 7.86
N LEU A 94 5.01 -2.51 6.65
CA LEU A 94 4.79 -3.86 6.14
C LEU A 94 6.15 -4.52 5.90
N ASP A 95 6.34 -5.72 6.43
CA ASP A 95 7.54 -6.53 6.19
C ASP A 95 7.50 -7.15 4.79
N ASN A 96 7.74 -6.30 3.79
CA ASN A 96 7.76 -6.68 2.39
C ASN A 96 8.97 -6.04 1.66
N PRO A 97 9.72 -6.80 0.84
CA PRO A 97 10.91 -6.32 0.14
C PRO A 97 10.72 -5.10 -0.77
N GLU A 98 9.49 -4.83 -1.23
CA GLU A 98 9.20 -3.63 -2.01
C GLU A 98 9.23 -2.35 -1.16
N PHE A 99 9.20 -2.50 0.17
CA PHE A 99 9.41 -1.44 1.16
C PHE A 99 10.73 -1.65 1.93
N SER A 100 11.81 -2.08 1.24
CA SER A 100 13.10 -2.40 1.86
C SER A 100 13.63 -1.28 2.77
N TRP A 101 13.38 -0.01 2.43
CA TRP A 101 13.74 1.11 3.27
C TRP A 101 13.03 1.08 4.64
N ALA A 102 11.77 0.63 4.68
CA ALA A 102 11.00 0.53 5.92
C ALA A 102 11.44 -0.70 6.74
N GLN A 103 11.80 -1.81 6.08
CA GLN A 103 12.42 -2.96 6.73
C GLN A 103 13.77 -2.59 7.38
N ASP A 104 14.65 -1.87 6.66
CA ASP A 104 15.93 -1.40 7.17
C ASP A 104 15.76 -0.44 8.36
N LEU A 105 14.74 0.43 8.29
CA LEU A 105 14.41 1.34 9.38
C LEU A 105 13.87 0.56 10.59
N ALA A 106 12.93 -0.35 10.40
CA ALA A 106 12.38 -1.21 11.46
C ALA A 106 13.49 -1.98 12.17
N ALA A 107 14.39 -2.64 11.43
CA ALA A 107 15.53 -3.35 11.99
C ALA A 107 16.49 -2.42 12.80
N THR A 108 16.66 -1.18 12.35
CA THR A 108 17.46 -0.18 13.06
C THR A 108 16.80 0.25 14.38
N LEU A 109 15.47 0.48 14.34
CA LEU A 109 14.70 0.86 15.52
C LEU A 109 14.72 -0.26 16.56
N GLU A 110 14.46 -1.49 16.16
CA GLU A 110 14.50 -2.65 17.07
C GLU A 110 15.88 -2.90 17.70
N ALA A 111 16.96 -2.59 16.96
CA ALA A 111 18.32 -2.81 17.45
C ALA A 111 18.80 -1.71 18.41
N ASP A 112 18.43 -0.46 18.18
CA ASP A 112 19.07 0.71 18.80
C ASP A 112 18.11 1.58 19.64
N TYR A 113 16.76 1.39 19.51
CA TYR A 113 15.76 2.26 20.13
C TYR A 113 14.63 1.45 20.79
N ASP A 114 14.80 1.12 22.06
CA ASP A 114 13.83 0.37 22.88
C ASP A 114 12.59 1.18 23.32
N THR A 115 12.51 2.45 22.92
CA THR A 115 11.40 3.36 23.20
C THR A 115 10.39 3.47 22.07
N VAL A 116 10.68 2.93 20.89
CA VAL A 116 9.80 2.99 19.72
C VAL A 116 9.15 1.62 19.51
N ALA A 117 7.84 1.56 19.52
CA ALA A 117 7.10 0.36 19.15
C ALA A 117 7.16 0.15 17.64
N VAL A 118 7.73 -0.95 17.19
CA VAL A 118 7.79 -1.33 15.76
C VAL A 118 6.68 -2.31 15.48
N ILE A 119 5.74 -1.94 14.59
CA ILE A 119 4.53 -2.69 14.30
C ILE A 119 4.54 -3.12 12.83
N ASP A 120 4.72 -4.41 12.59
CA ASP A 120 4.55 -4.99 11.26
C ASP A 120 3.09 -5.35 11.01
N GLY A 121 2.45 -4.65 10.05
CA GLY A 121 1.06 -4.90 9.69
C GLY A 121 0.82 -6.26 9.02
N LEU A 122 1.87 -6.94 8.53
CA LEU A 122 1.76 -8.29 7.93
C LEU A 122 1.92 -9.42 8.96
N ALA A 123 2.20 -9.10 10.23
CA ALA A 123 2.40 -10.13 11.24
C ALA A 123 1.19 -11.08 11.34
N GLY A 124 1.43 -12.36 11.08
CA GLY A 124 0.42 -13.42 11.07
C GLY A 124 -0.27 -13.65 9.73
N LEU A 125 0.04 -12.87 8.69
CA LEU A 125 -0.51 -13.03 7.32
C LEU A 125 0.47 -13.67 6.34
N GLU A 126 1.68 -14.03 6.76
CA GLU A 126 2.79 -14.48 5.89
C GLU A 126 2.41 -15.71 5.05
N GLY A 127 1.50 -16.55 5.57
CA GLY A 127 1.03 -17.77 4.90
C GLY A 127 -0.05 -17.53 3.85
N ASP A 128 -0.63 -16.35 3.81
CA ASP A 128 -1.76 -15.99 2.95
C ASP A 128 -1.36 -14.99 1.85
N LEU A 129 -0.10 -14.54 1.86
CA LEU A 129 0.42 -13.63 0.87
C LEU A 129 0.57 -14.32 -0.49
N LEU A 130 0.13 -13.65 -1.55
CA LEU A 130 0.26 -14.15 -2.91
C LEU A 130 1.71 -14.02 -3.40
N GLU A 131 2.19 -15.05 -4.09
CA GLU A 131 3.47 -14.95 -4.79
C GLU A 131 3.38 -13.88 -5.88
N TRP A 132 4.43 -13.07 -6.01
CA TRP A 132 4.52 -12.10 -7.09
C TRP A 132 4.83 -12.84 -8.39
N ASP A 133 3.79 -13.11 -9.16
CA ASP A 133 3.91 -13.80 -10.45
C ASP A 133 4.50 -12.87 -11.51
N HIS A 134 5.79 -13.05 -11.79
CA HIS A 134 6.48 -12.38 -12.90
C HIS A 134 6.28 -13.10 -14.23
N SER A 135 5.50 -14.18 -14.28
CA SER A 135 5.24 -14.91 -15.51
C SER A 135 4.36 -14.06 -16.42
N HIS A 136 4.92 -13.61 -17.54
CA HIS A 136 4.14 -13.23 -18.68
C HIS A 136 3.24 -14.42 -19.04
N ALA A 137 1.95 -14.18 -19.20
CA ALA A 137 1.05 -15.20 -19.72
C ALA A 137 1.62 -15.67 -21.08
N GLU A 138 2.33 -16.78 -21.07
CA GLU A 138 2.69 -17.49 -22.29
C GLU A 138 1.39 -17.97 -22.93
N ALA A 139 0.84 -17.13 -23.82
CA ALA A 139 -0.18 -17.56 -24.76
C ALA A 139 0.40 -18.75 -25.51
N GLY A 140 -0.27 -19.92 -25.32
CA GLY A 140 0.21 -21.22 -25.74
C GLY A 140 0.74 -21.27 -27.18
N HIS A 141 2.03 -21.45 -27.28
CA HIS A 141 2.63 -22.02 -28.47
C HIS A 141 2.69 -23.54 -28.27
N GLU A 142 1.73 -24.22 -28.86
CA GLU A 142 1.85 -25.64 -29.13
C GLU A 142 3.13 -25.86 -29.94
N SER A 143 4.09 -26.55 -29.31
CA SER A 143 5.35 -26.94 -29.97
C SER A 143 5.02 -27.98 -31.02
N GLU A 144 4.99 -27.58 -32.29
CA GLU A 144 5.13 -28.53 -33.40
C GLU A 144 6.54 -29.11 -33.38
N GLU A 145 6.59 -30.42 -33.26
CA GLU A 145 7.80 -31.25 -33.38
C GLU A 145 8.49 -30.92 -34.72
N THR A 146 9.67 -30.35 -34.70
CA THR A 146 10.55 -30.29 -35.85
C THR A 146 11.64 -31.33 -35.72
N GLN A 147 11.63 -32.16 -36.75
CA GLN A 147 12.52 -33.29 -37.05
C GLN A 147 14.00 -32.90 -37.02
N SER A 148 14.76 -33.82 -36.45
CA SER A 148 16.21 -33.93 -36.51
C SER A 148 16.76 -33.86 -37.95
N HIS A 149 17.68 -32.96 -38.19
CA HIS A 149 18.67 -33.11 -39.28
C HIS A 149 20.07 -33.26 -38.70
N ASP A 150 20.62 -34.45 -38.87
CA ASP A 150 22.04 -34.75 -38.77
C ASP A 150 22.75 -34.03 -39.95
N ASP A 151 23.72 -33.20 -39.66
CA ASP A 151 24.78 -32.87 -40.59
C ASP A 151 26.12 -32.83 -39.85
N GLU A 152 26.95 -33.82 -40.23
CA GLU A 152 28.35 -33.98 -39.86
C GLU A 152 29.15 -32.83 -40.50
N HIS A 153 29.93 -32.09 -39.71
CA HIS A 153 31.09 -31.37 -40.23
C HIS A 153 32.31 -31.44 -39.33
N GLU A 154 33.38 -31.82 -40.02
CA GLU A 154 34.73 -32.14 -39.62
C GLU A 154 35.47 -31.08 -38.80
N ASP A 155 36.29 -31.60 -37.94
CA ASP A 155 37.46 -31.18 -37.21
C ASP A 155 38.37 -30.15 -37.94
N THR A 156 38.62 -28.98 -37.34
CA THR A 156 39.87 -28.26 -37.51
C THR A 156 40.29 -27.61 -36.20
N SER A 157 41.32 -28.15 -35.62
CA SER A 157 42.10 -27.65 -34.51
C SER A 157 42.76 -26.30 -34.80
N HIS A 158 42.53 -25.32 -33.92
CA HIS A 158 43.46 -24.21 -33.72
C HIS A 158 43.72 -24.02 -32.21
N GLU A 159 44.96 -24.35 -31.82
CA GLU A 159 45.59 -23.96 -30.57
C GLU A 159 45.78 -22.43 -30.55
N HIS A 160 45.28 -21.76 -29.55
CA HIS A 160 45.81 -20.51 -29.04
C HIS A 160 45.81 -20.45 -27.51
N GLY A 161 46.98 -20.03 -27.05
CA GLY A 161 47.51 -20.01 -25.70
C GLY A 161 46.68 -19.29 -24.67
N GLY A 162 46.87 -19.72 -23.43
CA GLY A 162 46.19 -19.24 -22.24
C GLY A 162 46.57 -17.81 -21.86
N ASP A 163 45.60 -17.13 -21.38
CA ASP A 163 45.75 -16.10 -20.36
C ASP A 163 44.72 -16.39 -19.26
N GLU A 164 45.26 -16.72 -18.09
CA GLU A 164 44.48 -16.93 -16.87
C GLU A 164 43.93 -15.60 -16.41
N HIS A 165 42.67 -15.31 -16.70
CA HIS A 165 41.90 -14.33 -15.95
C HIS A 165 41.13 -15.03 -14.88
N SER A 166 41.63 -14.91 -13.64
CA SER A 166 40.88 -15.18 -12.44
C SER A 166 39.66 -14.28 -12.43
N HIS A 167 38.50 -14.85 -12.68
CA HIS A 167 37.23 -14.25 -12.34
C HIS A 167 37.05 -14.44 -10.82
N ASP A 168 37.20 -13.33 -10.10
CA ASP A 168 36.67 -13.22 -8.76
C ASP A 168 35.18 -13.50 -8.85
N GLU A 169 34.77 -14.64 -8.32
CA GLU A 169 33.38 -14.96 -8.04
C GLU A 169 32.91 -13.96 -6.99
N HIS A 170 32.27 -12.87 -7.44
CA HIS A 170 31.36 -12.16 -6.58
C HIS A 170 30.18 -13.11 -6.35
N GLY A 171 30.23 -13.81 -5.21
CA GLY A 171 29.05 -14.45 -4.64
C GLY A 171 28.01 -13.38 -4.41
N GLY A 172 27.11 -13.23 -5.36
CA GLY A 172 25.82 -12.64 -5.07
C GLY A 172 25.10 -13.63 -4.18
N ASP A 173 24.95 -13.31 -2.92
CA ASP A 173 23.94 -13.94 -2.08
C ASP A 173 22.60 -13.68 -2.76
N GLU A 174 22.16 -14.65 -3.57
CA GLU A 174 20.78 -14.72 -4.03
C GLU A 174 19.93 -14.99 -2.78
N HIS A 175 19.45 -13.91 -2.17
CA HIS A 175 18.29 -13.99 -1.31
C HIS A 175 17.11 -14.39 -2.20
N GLU A 176 16.97 -15.69 -2.45
CA GLU A 176 15.71 -16.29 -2.91
C GLU A 176 14.69 -16.22 -1.76
N GLY A 177 14.37 -15.01 -1.29
CA GLY A 177 13.16 -14.76 -0.56
C GLY A 177 12.03 -14.77 -1.59
N SER A 178 11.05 -15.66 -1.43
CA SER A 178 9.80 -15.61 -2.18
C SER A 178 9.29 -14.17 -2.17
N ARG A 179 9.24 -13.54 -3.35
CA ARG A 179 8.72 -12.19 -3.46
C ARG A 179 7.22 -12.30 -3.46
N HIS A 180 6.59 -11.75 -2.44
CA HIS A 180 5.15 -11.63 -2.38
C HIS A 180 4.69 -10.32 -3.00
N ASP A 181 3.51 -10.34 -3.63
CA ASP A 181 2.85 -9.12 -4.12
C ASP A 181 2.63 -8.18 -2.92
N PRO A 182 3.18 -6.96 -2.97
CA PRO A 182 3.07 -6.02 -1.86
C PRO A 182 1.65 -5.48 -1.65
N HIS A 183 0.78 -5.54 -2.69
CA HIS A 183 -0.50 -4.82 -2.71
C HIS A 183 -1.60 -5.52 -1.87
N VAL A 184 -1.23 -6.19 -0.79
CA VAL A 184 -2.17 -6.90 0.11
C VAL A 184 -3.29 -6.00 0.64
N TRP A 185 -3.01 -4.74 0.86
CA TRP A 185 -3.94 -3.76 1.40
C TRP A 185 -5.10 -3.38 0.47
N VAL A 186 -5.05 -3.72 -0.83
CA VAL A 186 -6.18 -3.47 -1.74
C VAL A 186 -7.36 -4.40 -1.47
N ASP A 187 -7.11 -5.54 -0.82
CA ASP A 187 -8.13 -6.48 -0.38
C ASP A 187 -8.73 -6.03 0.96
N PRO A 188 -10.02 -5.70 1.03
CA PRO A 188 -10.63 -5.15 2.24
C PRO A 188 -10.63 -6.10 3.44
N VAL A 189 -10.56 -7.42 3.21
CA VAL A 189 -10.49 -8.40 4.30
C VAL A 189 -9.08 -8.40 4.90
N PHE A 190 -8.02 -8.44 4.08
CA PHE A 190 -6.66 -8.27 4.59
C PHE A 190 -6.42 -6.88 5.18
N ALA A 191 -7.05 -5.84 4.62
CA ALA A 191 -7.04 -4.50 5.20
C ALA A 191 -7.58 -4.51 6.64
N ALA A 192 -8.68 -5.23 6.91
CA ALA A 192 -9.23 -5.38 8.25
C ALA A 192 -8.25 -6.13 9.19
N ASP A 193 -7.64 -7.21 8.72
CA ASP A 193 -6.65 -7.97 9.50
C ASP A 193 -5.42 -7.10 9.86
N ILE A 194 -4.95 -6.26 8.91
CA ILE A 194 -3.83 -5.32 9.15
C ILE A 194 -4.25 -4.24 10.16
N VAL A 195 -5.45 -3.70 10.06
CA VAL A 195 -5.99 -2.71 11.01
C VAL A 195 -6.09 -3.30 12.42
N GLU A 196 -6.53 -4.56 12.56
CA GLU A 196 -6.54 -5.26 13.85
C GLU A 196 -5.11 -5.47 14.38
N THR A 197 -4.15 -5.80 13.53
CA THR A 197 -2.73 -5.95 13.89
C THR A 197 -2.14 -4.62 14.38
N ILE A 198 -2.44 -3.50 13.71
CA ILE A 198 -2.04 -2.16 14.15
C ILE A 198 -2.64 -1.87 15.54
N ALA A 199 -3.94 -2.13 15.75
CA ALA A 199 -4.59 -1.91 17.03
C ALA A 199 -3.99 -2.75 18.15
N ALA A 200 -3.64 -4.00 17.88
CA ALA A 200 -2.95 -4.86 18.83
C ALA A 200 -1.57 -4.32 19.20
N GLY A 201 -0.78 -3.89 18.23
CA GLY A 201 0.54 -3.29 18.46
C GLY A 201 0.46 -1.99 19.26
N LEU A 202 -0.47 -1.09 18.92
CA LEU A 202 -0.70 0.14 19.69
C LEU A 202 -1.19 -0.16 21.11
N SER A 203 -2.04 -1.17 21.30
CA SER A 203 -2.52 -1.58 22.62
C SER A 203 -1.42 -2.16 23.51
N GLU A 204 -0.41 -2.79 22.91
CA GLU A 204 0.79 -3.27 23.63
C GLU A 204 1.69 -2.11 24.04
N ALA A 205 1.89 -1.15 23.14
CA ALA A 205 2.73 0.02 23.36
C ALA A 205 2.10 1.02 24.35
N ASP A 206 0.79 1.22 24.28
CA ASP A 206 0.02 2.13 25.11
C ASP A 206 -1.20 1.41 25.74
N PRO A 207 -0.99 0.63 26.80
CA PRO A 207 -2.06 -0.14 27.44
C PRO A 207 -3.17 0.71 28.08
N ASP A 208 -2.91 1.97 28.37
CA ASP A 208 -3.90 2.88 28.98
C ASP A 208 -5.02 3.22 28.00
N ASN A 209 -4.76 3.20 26.68
CA ASN A 209 -5.71 3.48 25.60
C ASN A 209 -6.11 2.24 24.78
N ALA A 210 -5.72 1.03 25.20
CA ALA A 210 -5.96 -0.23 24.47
C ALA A 210 -7.43 -0.48 24.11
N GLU A 211 -8.38 -0.13 24.99
CA GLU A 211 -9.84 -0.29 24.72
C GLU A 211 -10.27 0.64 23.58
N ALA A 212 -9.75 1.88 23.53
CA ALA A 212 -10.08 2.82 22.46
C ALA A 212 -9.53 2.37 21.10
N TYR A 213 -8.30 1.86 21.06
CA TYR A 213 -7.72 1.31 19.83
C TYR A 213 -8.50 0.12 19.29
N ALA A 214 -8.90 -0.80 20.17
CA ALA A 214 -9.72 -1.96 19.79
C ALA A 214 -11.12 -1.54 19.29
N ASP A 215 -11.77 -0.59 19.96
CA ASP A 215 -13.09 -0.08 19.56
C ASP A 215 -13.02 0.65 18.21
N ASN A 216 -11.98 1.46 17.98
CA ASN A 216 -11.76 2.18 16.72
C ASN A 216 -11.48 1.20 15.57
N ALA A 217 -10.61 0.21 15.78
CA ALA A 217 -10.32 -0.82 14.77
C ALA A 217 -11.59 -1.63 14.42
N ALA A 218 -12.39 -2.00 15.41
CA ALA A 218 -13.64 -2.72 15.17
C ALA A 218 -14.64 -1.86 14.36
N ALA A 219 -14.75 -0.57 14.67
CA ALA A 219 -15.62 0.34 13.91
C ALA A 219 -15.14 0.51 12.45
N TYR A 220 -13.83 0.66 12.24
CA TYR A 220 -13.27 0.77 10.89
C TYR A 220 -13.39 -0.56 10.12
N GLY A 221 -13.26 -1.70 10.81
CA GLY A 221 -13.51 -3.03 10.25
C GLY A 221 -14.93 -3.22 9.71
N GLU A 222 -15.97 -2.61 10.35
CA GLU A 222 -17.34 -2.61 9.81
C GLU A 222 -17.44 -1.82 8.50
N GLU A 223 -16.66 -0.74 8.33
CA GLU A 223 -16.62 0.02 7.07
C GLU A 223 -15.87 -0.75 5.99
N LEU A 224 -14.78 -1.44 6.32
CA LEU A 224 -14.07 -2.33 5.40
C LEU A 224 -14.94 -3.52 4.95
N ALA A 225 -15.75 -4.08 5.84
CA ALA A 225 -16.72 -5.12 5.47
C ALA A 225 -17.76 -4.62 4.46
N ALA A 226 -18.14 -3.35 4.52
CA ALA A 226 -19.03 -2.77 3.49
C ALA A 226 -18.32 -2.60 2.13
N VAL A 227 -17.01 -2.39 2.11
CA VAL A 227 -16.19 -2.40 0.89
C VAL A 227 -16.10 -3.82 0.31
N ASP A 228 -15.89 -4.84 1.17
CA ASP A 228 -15.92 -6.26 0.78
C ASP A 228 -17.26 -6.63 0.13
N ASP A 229 -18.38 -6.32 0.79
CA ASP A 229 -19.73 -6.54 0.26
C ASP A 229 -19.93 -5.86 -1.12
N ALA A 230 -19.36 -4.68 -1.32
CA ALA A 230 -19.46 -3.95 -2.58
C ALA A 230 -18.66 -4.63 -3.71
N PHE A 231 -17.46 -5.12 -3.45
CA PHE A 231 -16.68 -5.90 -4.42
C PHE A 231 -17.35 -7.25 -4.71
N GLN A 232 -17.87 -7.94 -3.70
CA GLN A 232 -18.64 -9.17 -3.90
C GLN A 232 -19.88 -8.92 -4.77
N SER A 233 -20.58 -7.79 -4.56
CA SER A 233 -21.72 -7.39 -5.40
C SER A 233 -21.30 -7.15 -6.86
N ILE A 234 -20.11 -6.58 -7.10
CA ILE A 234 -19.57 -6.43 -8.45
C ILE A 234 -19.35 -7.82 -9.08
N ALA A 235 -18.68 -8.72 -8.35
CA ALA A 235 -18.42 -10.09 -8.82
C ALA A 235 -19.72 -10.84 -9.18
N ASP A 236 -20.74 -10.73 -8.31
CA ASP A 236 -22.02 -11.42 -8.48
C ASP A 236 -22.85 -10.87 -9.64
N THR A 237 -22.65 -9.60 -10.04
CA THR A 237 -23.46 -8.92 -11.06
C THR A 237 -22.67 -8.57 -12.32
N ALA A 238 -21.39 -8.88 -12.37
CA ALA A 238 -20.53 -8.63 -13.52
C ALA A 238 -21.07 -9.33 -14.78
N ALA A 239 -21.18 -8.57 -15.87
CA ALA A 239 -21.53 -9.10 -17.18
C ALA A 239 -20.30 -9.48 -18.01
N ARG A 240 -19.10 -9.12 -17.53
CA ARG A 240 -17.80 -9.44 -18.14
C ARG A 240 -16.89 -10.12 -17.12
N ASP A 241 -16.09 -11.07 -17.59
CA ASP A 241 -15.13 -11.79 -16.73
C ASP A 241 -13.76 -11.11 -16.67
N VAL A 242 -13.47 -10.16 -17.57
CA VAL A 242 -12.19 -9.50 -17.70
C VAL A 242 -12.33 -8.00 -17.87
N ALA A 243 -11.47 -7.25 -17.16
CA ALA A 243 -11.24 -5.83 -17.38
C ALA A 243 -9.81 -5.60 -17.90
N VAL A 244 -9.58 -4.48 -18.58
CA VAL A 244 -8.24 -4.09 -19.04
C VAL A 244 -7.67 -3.01 -18.14
N MET A 245 -6.45 -3.29 -17.63
CA MET A 245 -5.64 -2.36 -16.84
C MET A 245 -4.45 -1.89 -17.69
N ALA A 246 -4.44 -0.65 -18.13
CA ALA A 246 -3.35 -0.06 -18.88
C ALA A 246 -2.25 0.45 -17.93
N GLY A 247 -1.46 -0.47 -17.40
CA GLY A 247 -0.43 -0.28 -16.40
C GLY A 247 -0.17 -1.60 -15.70
N HIS A 248 0.70 -1.63 -14.69
CA HIS A 248 0.90 -2.84 -13.90
C HIS A 248 -0.38 -3.21 -13.11
N ASN A 249 -0.59 -4.49 -12.90
CA ASN A 249 -1.74 -4.98 -12.15
C ASN A 249 -1.44 -4.99 -10.64
N SER A 250 -2.01 -4.05 -9.91
CA SER A 250 -1.92 -3.95 -8.44
C SER A 250 -3.08 -4.66 -7.72
N PHE A 251 -3.92 -5.42 -8.44
CA PHE A 251 -5.18 -5.93 -7.91
C PHE A 251 -5.24 -7.45 -7.83
N GLN A 252 -4.09 -8.15 -7.79
CA GLN A 252 -4.05 -9.63 -7.73
C GLN A 252 -4.82 -10.20 -6.53
N TYR A 253 -4.79 -9.52 -5.38
CA TYR A 253 -5.56 -9.94 -4.21
C TYR A 253 -7.07 -9.85 -4.43
N LEU A 254 -7.56 -8.83 -5.17
CA LEU A 254 -8.97 -8.76 -5.55
C LEU A 254 -9.33 -9.84 -6.58
N GLU A 255 -8.42 -10.17 -7.52
CA GLU A 255 -8.60 -11.29 -8.45
C GLU A 255 -8.75 -12.62 -7.70
N ALA A 256 -7.88 -12.86 -6.73
CA ALA A 256 -7.88 -14.08 -5.93
C ALA A 256 -9.15 -14.20 -5.06
N ARG A 257 -9.62 -13.10 -4.48
CA ARG A 257 -10.79 -13.11 -3.58
C ARG A 257 -12.11 -13.16 -4.32
N TYR A 258 -12.31 -12.32 -5.34
CA TYR A 258 -13.63 -12.15 -5.98
C TYR A 258 -13.73 -12.82 -7.35
N GLY A 259 -12.63 -13.37 -7.87
CA GLY A 259 -12.59 -14.00 -9.19
C GLY A 259 -12.60 -13.00 -10.35
N PHE A 260 -12.26 -11.74 -10.11
CA PHE A 260 -11.98 -10.79 -11.18
C PHE A 260 -10.79 -11.26 -12.02
N ARG A 261 -10.69 -10.77 -13.25
CA ARG A 261 -9.47 -10.90 -14.06
C ARG A 261 -9.12 -9.55 -14.67
N PHE A 262 -7.89 -9.14 -14.47
CA PHE A 262 -7.35 -7.94 -15.10
C PHE A 262 -6.32 -8.34 -16.15
N HIS A 263 -6.60 -8.03 -17.40
CA HIS A 263 -5.59 -8.10 -18.44
C HIS A 263 -4.72 -6.84 -18.38
N SER A 264 -3.42 -7.03 -18.17
CA SER A 264 -2.43 -5.95 -18.20
C SER A 264 -1.36 -6.25 -19.24
N PRO A 265 -1.10 -5.33 -20.18
CA PRO A 265 0.01 -5.49 -21.13
C PRO A 265 1.39 -5.33 -20.49
N VAL A 266 1.45 -4.87 -19.26
CA VAL A 266 2.68 -4.66 -18.48
C VAL A 266 2.91 -5.80 -17.49
N GLY A 267 1.85 -6.56 -17.17
CA GLY A 267 1.87 -7.56 -16.10
C GLY A 267 1.81 -6.92 -14.70
N VAL A 268 2.40 -7.57 -13.72
CA VAL A 268 2.38 -7.15 -12.31
C VAL A 268 3.56 -6.28 -11.88
N SER A 269 4.59 -6.15 -12.72
CA SER A 269 5.80 -5.39 -12.39
C SER A 269 5.71 -3.93 -12.88
N PRO A 270 5.81 -2.93 -11.99
CA PRO A 270 5.71 -1.52 -12.37
C PRO A 270 6.88 -1.01 -13.22
N GLN A 271 8.00 -1.76 -13.28
CA GLN A 271 9.19 -1.41 -14.06
C GLN A 271 9.11 -1.86 -15.53
N ASN A 272 8.12 -2.68 -15.89
CA ASN A 272 7.96 -3.17 -17.23
C ASN A 272 7.31 -2.13 -18.15
N GLU A 273 7.77 -2.07 -19.39
CA GLU A 273 7.12 -1.30 -20.47
C GLU A 273 6.55 -2.29 -21.50
N PRO A 274 5.29 -2.11 -21.94
CA PRO A 274 4.68 -3.04 -22.87
C PRO A 274 5.34 -2.91 -24.25
N THR A 275 5.49 -4.04 -24.93
CA THR A 275 5.90 -4.09 -26.33
C THR A 275 4.76 -3.67 -27.26
N GLN A 276 5.08 -3.36 -28.53
CA GLN A 276 4.04 -3.06 -29.52
C GLN A 276 3.07 -4.24 -29.77
N THR A 277 3.56 -5.47 -29.59
CA THR A 277 2.74 -6.68 -29.72
C THR A 277 1.75 -6.79 -28.59
N GLU A 278 2.19 -6.62 -27.34
CA GLU A 278 1.30 -6.66 -26.16
C GLU A 278 0.23 -5.57 -26.19
N ILE A 279 0.56 -4.38 -26.71
CA ILE A 279 -0.42 -3.32 -26.92
C ILE A 279 -1.44 -3.73 -28.02
N ALA A 280 -0.99 -4.33 -29.12
CA ALA A 280 -1.87 -4.79 -30.19
C ALA A 280 -2.79 -5.92 -29.71
N ASP A 281 -2.27 -6.90 -28.96
CA ASP A 281 -3.03 -7.99 -28.38
C ASP A 281 -4.07 -7.48 -27.38
N THR A 282 -3.72 -6.42 -26.61
CA THR A 282 -4.68 -5.76 -25.71
C THR A 282 -5.81 -5.07 -26.48
N ILE A 283 -5.51 -4.40 -27.60
CA ILE A 283 -6.52 -3.79 -28.47
C ILE A 283 -7.46 -4.87 -29.05
N ASP A 284 -6.89 -5.97 -29.55
CA ASP A 284 -7.67 -7.10 -30.08
C ASP A 284 -8.57 -7.73 -28.99
N LEU A 285 -8.08 -7.82 -27.74
CA LEU A 285 -8.90 -8.26 -26.61
C LEU A 285 -10.05 -7.31 -26.32
N VAL A 286 -9.78 -5.99 -26.27
CA VAL A 286 -10.81 -4.96 -26.06
C VAL A 286 -11.94 -5.10 -27.09
N ASP A 287 -11.59 -5.25 -28.37
CA ASP A 287 -12.56 -5.35 -29.47
C ASP A 287 -13.32 -6.69 -29.44
N SER A 288 -12.63 -7.81 -29.18
CA SER A 288 -13.24 -9.14 -29.18
C SER A 288 -14.20 -9.38 -28.01
N GLU A 289 -13.86 -8.84 -26.83
CA GLU A 289 -14.69 -8.97 -25.62
C GLU A 289 -15.70 -7.81 -25.45
N GLY A 290 -15.67 -6.83 -26.37
CA GLY A 290 -16.55 -5.66 -26.33
C GLY A 290 -16.34 -4.81 -25.08
N ILE A 291 -15.09 -4.66 -24.63
CA ILE A 291 -14.72 -3.86 -23.47
C ILE A 291 -14.83 -2.39 -23.83
N ASP A 292 -15.65 -1.64 -23.11
CA ASP A 292 -15.89 -0.21 -23.38
C ASP A 292 -15.07 0.72 -22.46
N THR A 293 -14.37 0.17 -21.47
CA THR A 293 -13.65 0.92 -20.44
C THR A 293 -12.27 0.32 -20.19
N VAL A 294 -11.23 1.14 -20.33
CA VAL A 294 -9.85 0.80 -20.02
C VAL A 294 -9.46 1.50 -18.71
N LEU A 295 -9.02 0.72 -17.73
CA LEU A 295 -8.56 1.25 -16.44
C LEU A 295 -7.10 1.69 -16.51
N TYR A 296 -6.72 2.67 -15.71
CA TYR A 296 -5.32 3.08 -15.51
C TYR A 296 -5.09 3.57 -14.08
N ASP A 297 -3.86 3.40 -13.57
CA ASP A 297 -3.48 3.89 -12.26
C ASP A 297 -3.40 5.42 -12.24
N ARG A 298 -4.11 6.05 -11.31
CA ARG A 298 -4.16 7.51 -11.12
C ARG A 298 -2.80 8.15 -10.89
N PHE A 299 -1.85 7.41 -10.31
CA PHE A 299 -0.49 7.86 -10.05
C PHE A 299 0.44 7.71 -11.25
N GLN A 300 -0.02 7.07 -12.31
CA GLN A 300 0.71 6.88 -13.56
C GLN A 300 0.15 7.69 -14.72
N SER A 301 0.84 7.63 -15.86
CA SER A 301 0.40 8.32 -17.06
C SER A 301 -0.80 7.61 -17.71
N SER A 302 -1.88 8.34 -18.01
CA SER A 302 -3.04 7.84 -18.76
C SER A 302 -2.76 7.53 -20.24
N ARG A 303 -1.57 7.85 -20.77
CA ARG A 303 -1.27 7.79 -22.21
C ARG A 303 -1.46 6.40 -22.82
N LEU A 304 -1.10 5.34 -22.11
CA LEU A 304 -1.31 3.97 -22.61
C LEU A 304 -2.80 3.65 -22.71
N ALA A 305 -3.58 3.98 -21.66
CA ALA A 305 -5.04 3.81 -21.68
C ALA A 305 -5.70 4.62 -22.79
N GLU A 306 -5.31 5.89 -22.94
CA GLU A 306 -5.80 6.75 -24.01
C GLU A 306 -5.45 6.19 -25.40
N SER A 307 -4.24 5.66 -25.58
CA SER A 307 -3.82 5.04 -26.83
C SER A 307 -4.61 3.77 -27.14
N ILE A 308 -4.90 2.93 -26.16
CA ILE A 308 -5.74 1.74 -26.35
C ILE A 308 -7.16 2.17 -26.74
N VAL A 309 -7.76 3.14 -26.04
CA VAL A 309 -9.09 3.68 -26.37
C VAL A 309 -9.14 4.29 -27.77
N GLU A 310 -8.11 5.04 -28.19
CA GLU A 310 -8.07 5.66 -29.54
C GLU A 310 -7.98 4.63 -30.68
N ASN A 311 -7.48 3.41 -30.41
CA ASN A 311 -7.23 2.39 -31.42
C ASN A 311 -8.11 1.14 -31.28
N SER A 312 -9.14 1.17 -30.43
CA SER A 312 -10.08 0.08 -30.18
C SER A 312 -11.55 0.58 -30.17
N ASP A 313 -12.47 -0.33 -29.91
CA ASP A 313 -13.90 0.00 -29.71
C ASP A 313 -14.21 0.54 -28.29
N ALA A 314 -13.21 0.62 -27.40
CA ALA A 314 -13.39 1.23 -26.07
C ALA A 314 -13.74 2.72 -26.15
N THR A 315 -14.52 3.20 -25.19
CA THR A 315 -15.05 4.58 -25.21
C THR A 315 -14.49 5.47 -24.10
N ALA A 316 -13.80 4.88 -23.10
CA ALA A 316 -13.30 5.63 -21.97
C ALA A 316 -12.03 5.02 -21.34
N ALA A 317 -11.11 5.89 -20.96
CA ALA A 317 -10.07 5.61 -19.97
C ALA A 317 -10.55 6.09 -18.59
N VAL A 318 -10.49 5.22 -17.57
CA VAL A 318 -11.01 5.50 -16.23
C VAL A 318 -9.92 5.25 -15.20
N PRO A 319 -9.65 6.23 -14.31
CA PRO A 319 -8.65 6.04 -13.27
C PRO A 319 -9.13 5.09 -12.19
N VAL A 320 -8.18 4.30 -11.67
CA VAL A 320 -8.27 3.53 -10.43
C VAL A 320 -7.05 3.87 -9.56
N THR A 321 -7.02 3.38 -8.34
CA THR A 321 -5.90 3.62 -7.42
C THR A 321 -5.54 2.34 -6.68
N PRO A 322 -4.24 2.01 -6.53
CA PRO A 322 -3.81 0.97 -5.61
C PRO A 322 -3.90 1.42 -4.14
N ALA A 323 -4.42 2.63 -3.87
CA ALA A 323 -4.52 3.26 -2.56
C ALA A 323 -3.18 3.38 -1.78
N GLY A 324 -2.04 3.15 -2.41
CA GLY A 324 -0.73 3.26 -1.78
C GLY A 324 -0.20 4.68 -1.59
N GLY A 325 -0.99 5.69 -1.99
CA GLY A 325 -0.65 7.11 -1.89
C GLY A 325 -1.88 8.00 -2.00
N THR A 326 -1.70 9.32 -1.91
CA THR A 326 -2.77 10.30 -2.09
C THR A 326 -2.37 11.38 -3.09
N THR A 327 -3.34 11.97 -3.79
CA THR A 327 -3.12 13.14 -4.62
C THR A 327 -3.41 14.42 -3.84
N ARG A 328 -2.90 15.57 -4.32
CA ARG A 328 -3.24 16.85 -3.69
C ARG A 328 -4.75 17.11 -3.67
N GLU A 329 -5.46 16.76 -4.74
CA GLU A 329 -6.92 16.90 -4.84
C GLU A 329 -7.63 16.07 -3.77
N TRP A 330 -7.23 14.83 -3.59
CA TRP A 330 -7.81 13.92 -2.59
C TRP A 330 -7.45 14.35 -1.17
N ASN A 331 -6.19 14.73 -0.95
CA ASN A 331 -5.76 15.25 0.34
C ASN A 331 -6.52 16.52 0.74
N ASP A 332 -6.71 17.47 -0.20
CA ASP A 332 -7.49 18.70 0.04
C ASP A 332 -9.00 18.39 0.27
N ALA A 333 -9.51 17.30 -0.28
CA ALA A 333 -10.87 16.81 -0.10
C ALA A 333 -11.07 15.94 1.15
N GLY A 334 -9.99 15.53 1.81
CA GLY A 334 -10.00 14.65 2.98
C GLY A 334 -10.29 13.17 2.64
N TYR A 335 -9.87 12.73 1.43
CA TYR A 335 -9.99 11.32 1.06
C TYR A 335 -8.94 10.49 1.78
N GLY A 336 -9.40 9.55 2.62
CA GLY A 336 -8.64 8.44 3.16
C GLY A 336 -8.67 7.21 2.25
N TYR A 337 -8.29 6.07 2.81
CA TYR A 337 -8.34 4.78 2.10
C TYR A 337 -9.78 4.43 1.67
N LEU A 338 -10.76 4.57 2.57
CA LEU A 338 -12.16 4.22 2.30
C LEU A 338 -12.75 5.02 1.14
N GLU A 339 -12.50 6.32 1.08
CA GLU A 339 -12.98 7.16 -0.03
C GLU A 339 -12.30 6.76 -1.35
N GLN A 340 -11.03 6.38 -1.34
CA GLN A 340 -10.37 5.89 -2.55
C GLN A 340 -11.01 4.58 -3.03
N MET A 341 -11.39 3.68 -2.13
CA MET A 341 -12.10 2.45 -2.49
C MET A 341 -13.54 2.73 -2.96
N THR A 342 -14.30 3.53 -2.21
CA THR A 342 -15.74 3.71 -2.45
C THR A 342 -16.07 4.70 -3.54
N GLU A 343 -15.29 5.78 -3.70
CA GLU A 343 -15.56 6.86 -4.64
C GLU A 343 -14.75 6.72 -5.94
N VAL A 344 -13.67 5.93 -5.95
CA VAL A 344 -12.80 5.76 -7.13
C VAL A 344 -12.87 4.33 -7.66
N ASN A 345 -12.44 3.33 -6.86
CA ASN A 345 -12.26 1.96 -7.34
C ASN A 345 -13.59 1.25 -7.62
N ILE A 346 -14.52 1.23 -6.67
CA ILE A 346 -15.82 0.55 -6.83
C ILE A 346 -16.60 1.08 -8.04
N PRO A 347 -16.77 2.40 -8.27
CA PRO A 347 -17.43 2.91 -9.48
C PRO A 347 -16.70 2.55 -10.78
N ALA A 348 -15.35 2.59 -10.76
CA ALA A 348 -14.54 2.23 -11.93
C ALA A 348 -14.68 0.74 -12.27
N PHE A 349 -14.63 -0.15 -11.26
CA PHE A 349 -14.78 -1.59 -11.45
C PHE A 349 -16.20 -1.96 -11.88
N LYS A 350 -17.24 -1.38 -11.28
CA LYS A 350 -18.62 -1.55 -11.76
C LYS A 350 -18.74 -1.27 -13.26
N ARG A 351 -18.10 -0.19 -13.71
CA ARG A 351 -18.11 0.17 -15.12
C ARG A 351 -17.29 -0.80 -15.98
N ALA A 352 -16.07 -1.17 -15.53
CA ALA A 352 -15.18 -2.03 -16.31
C ALA A 352 -15.72 -3.45 -16.46
N PHE A 353 -16.39 -3.99 -15.43
CA PHE A 353 -17.03 -5.32 -15.45
C PHE A 353 -18.49 -5.30 -15.88
N ASP A 354 -19.06 -4.12 -16.28
CA ASP A 354 -20.47 -3.94 -16.60
C ASP A 354 -21.40 -4.51 -15.52
N ALA A 355 -21.06 -4.24 -14.25
CA ALA A 355 -21.79 -4.67 -13.06
C ALA A 355 -22.87 -3.64 -12.66
N GLN A 356 -23.91 -4.12 -11.92
CA GLN A 356 -25.06 -3.29 -11.51
C GLN A 356 -24.97 -2.83 -10.03
#